data_f15a0de59148dde8a66f12db5a0ca0b6
#
_entry.id   f15a0de59148dde8a66f12db5a0ca0b6
#
_cell.length_a   1.000
_cell.length_b   1.000
_cell.length_c   1.000
_cell.angle_alpha   90.00
_cell.angle_beta   90.00
_cell.angle_gamma   90.00
#
_symmetry.space_group_name_H-M   'P 1'
#
loop_
_entity.id
_entity.type
_entity.pdbx_description
1 polymer ?
#
loop_
_entity_poly.entity_id
_entity_poly.type
_entity_poly.pdbx_seq_one_letter_code
_entity_poly.pdbx_strand_id
1 'polypeptide(L)'
;MYYNTYESGKRLQSLRKEHGMTQVQLAEALNISLDHLRKIEGGQRGCSGDLLIVLSDTFGVSLDFLVIGRGGNVSETKDRLQSLIDGLAALKESL
;
A
#
# COMPACT_ATOMS: atom_id res chain seq x y z
N MET A 1 0.18 19.13 -2.67
CA MET A 1 0.31 17.69 -2.35
C MET A 1 1.67 17.20 -2.85
N TYR A 2 2.45 16.58 -2.00
CA TYR A 2 3.79 16.15 -2.36
C TYR A 2 4.08 14.77 -1.78
N TYR A 3 5.08 14.13 -2.37
CA TYR A 3 5.52 12.81 -1.94
C TYR A 3 6.43 12.95 -0.72
N ASN A 4 5.92 12.58 0.46
CA ASN A 4 6.70 12.54 1.68
C ASN A 4 7.33 11.16 1.82
N THR A 5 8.62 11.06 1.50
CA THR A 5 9.33 9.77 1.50
C THR A 5 9.39 9.12 2.88
N TYR A 6 9.45 9.91 3.93
CA TYR A 6 9.47 9.39 5.30
C TYR A 6 8.14 8.72 5.66
N GLU A 7 7.03 9.40 5.43
CA GLU A 7 5.69 8.84 5.70
C GLU A 7 5.39 7.65 4.80
N SER A 8 5.76 7.73 3.53
CA SER A 8 5.59 6.63 2.59
C SER A 8 6.42 5.42 2.99
N GLY A 9 7.65 5.64 3.43
CA GLY A 9 8.52 4.56 3.92
C GLY A 9 7.95 3.85 5.14
N LYS A 10 7.34 4.61 6.06
CA LYS A 10 6.66 4.04 7.22
C LYS A 10 5.46 3.18 6.82
N ARG A 11 4.67 3.64 5.85
CA ARG A 11 3.54 2.87 5.34
C ARG A 11 4.01 1.55 4.74
N LEU A 12 5.09 1.59 3.96
CA LEU A 12 5.68 0.39 3.37
C LEU A 12 6.15 -0.58 4.46
N GLN A 13 6.84 -0.07 5.48
CA GLN A 13 7.29 -0.89 6.59
C GLN A 13 6.13 -1.57 7.31
N SER A 14 5.05 -0.84 7.55
CA SER A 14 3.85 -1.38 8.18
C SER A 14 3.21 -2.49 7.34
N LEU A 15 3.08 -2.26 6.03
CA LEU A 15 2.57 -3.27 5.11
C LEU A 15 3.41 -4.54 5.12
N ARG A 16 4.74 -4.37 5.08
CA ARG A 16 5.66 -5.50 5.10
C ARG A 16 5.46 -6.34 6.37
N LYS A 17 5.39 -5.67 7.52
CA LYS A 17 5.20 -6.34 8.82
C LYS A 17 3.85 -7.02 8.92
N GLU A 18 2.80 -6.36 8.43
CA GLU A 18 1.45 -6.95 8.40
C GLU A 18 1.40 -8.23 7.58
N HIS A 19 2.20 -8.30 6.51
CA HIS A 19 2.30 -9.50 5.67
C HIS A 19 3.32 -10.51 6.19
N GLY A 20 3.89 -10.29 7.37
CA GLY A 20 4.85 -11.22 7.98
C GLY A 20 6.16 -11.34 7.24
N MET A 21 6.55 -10.33 6.49
CA MET A 21 7.78 -10.36 5.68
C MET A 21 8.95 -9.67 6.38
N THR A 22 10.13 -10.25 6.25
CA THR A 22 11.37 -9.57 6.63
C THR A 22 11.78 -8.61 5.52
N GLN A 23 12.71 -7.69 5.83
CA GLN A 23 13.28 -6.81 4.80
C GLN A 23 13.97 -7.59 3.70
N VAL A 24 14.69 -8.66 4.07
CA VAL A 24 15.36 -9.52 3.08
C VAL A 24 14.34 -10.15 2.14
N GLN A 25 13.25 -10.69 2.67
CA GLN A 25 12.20 -11.31 1.87
C GLN A 25 11.56 -10.31 0.90
N LEU A 26 11.26 -9.10 1.39
CA LEU A 26 10.66 -8.08 0.53
C LEU A 26 11.65 -7.60 -0.53
N ALA A 27 12.90 -7.37 -0.18
CA ALA A 27 13.93 -6.96 -1.14
C ALA A 27 14.06 -8.00 -2.27
N GLU A 28 14.08 -9.27 -1.91
CA GLU A 28 14.12 -10.36 -2.90
C GLU A 28 12.87 -10.35 -3.80
N ALA A 29 11.69 -10.20 -3.21
CA ALA A 29 10.44 -10.17 -3.97
C ALA A 29 10.39 -8.99 -4.95
N LEU A 30 10.96 -7.85 -4.57
CA LEU A 30 11.01 -6.65 -5.40
C LEU A 30 12.21 -6.62 -6.34
N ASN A 31 13.11 -7.58 -6.22
CA ASN A 31 14.36 -7.63 -7.00
C ASN A 31 15.20 -6.35 -6.82
N ILE A 32 15.33 -5.91 -5.59
CA ILE A 32 16.18 -4.78 -5.21
C ILE A 32 17.12 -5.21 -4.09
N SER A 33 18.17 -4.42 -3.86
CA SER A 33 19.10 -4.69 -2.77
C SER A 33 18.47 -4.42 -1.41
N LEU A 34 18.95 -5.09 -0.38
CA LEU A 34 18.51 -4.86 0.99
C LEU A 34 18.80 -3.42 1.42
N ASP A 35 19.96 -2.89 1.03
CA ASP A 35 20.32 -1.51 1.32
C ASP A 35 19.34 -0.52 0.70
N HIS A 36 18.94 -0.76 -0.55
CA HIS A 36 17.93 0.05 -1.24
C HIS A 36 16.61 0.04 -0.47
N LEU A 37 16.14 -1.14 -0.07
CA LEU A 37 14.89 -1.24 0.69
C LEU A 37 14.98 -0.54 2.04
N ARG A 38 16.09 -0.68 2.74
CA ARG A 38 16.30 0.00 4.02
C ARG A 38 16.22 1.51 3.89
N LYS A 39 16.80 2.05 2.83
CA LYS A 39 16.75 3.49 2.54
C LYS A 39 15.33 3.96 2.23
N ILE A 40 14.58 3.17 1.49
CA ILE A 40 13.17 3.48 1.18
C ILE A 40 12.34 3.47 2.45
N GLU A 41 12.43 2.43 3.26
CA GLU A 41 11.67 2.31 4.51
C GLU A 41 12.06 3.40 5.51
N GLY A 42 13.32 3.80 5.52
CA GLY A 42 13.82 4.87 6.40
C GLY A 42 13.52 6.28 5.91
N GLY A 43 12.94 6.43 4.74
CA GLY A 43 12.60 7.73 4.19
C GLY A 43 13.74 8.49 3.54
N GLN A 44 14.91 7.86 3.40
CA GLN A 44 16.09 8.49 2.80
C GLN A 44 16.03 8.49 1.27
N ARG A 45 15.17 7.66 0.70
CA ARG A 45 15.02 7.51 -0.73
C ARG A 45 13.56 7.22 -1.07
N GLY A 46 13.07 7.82 -2.16
CA GLY A 46 11.73 7.53 -2.66
C GLY A 46 11.71 6.31 -3.57
N CYS A 47 10.52 5.81 -3.84
CA CYS A 47 10.31 4.73 -4.80
C CYS A 47 10.19 5.29 -6.21
N SER A 48 10.75 4.59 -7.19
CA SER A 48 10.46 4.86 -8.59
C SER A 48 9.00 4.53 -8.91
N GLY A 49 8.49 5.06 -10.01
CA GLY A 49 7.13 4.73 -10.45
C GLY A 49 6.94 3.24 -10.68
N ASP A 50 7.91 2.59 -11.31
CA ASP A 50 7.88 1.14 -11.55
C ASP A 50 7.81 0.37 -10.22
N LEU A 51 8.60 0.76 -9.24
CA LEU A 51 8.62 0.10 -7.95
C LEU A 51 7.30 0.32 -7.20
N LEU A 52 6.70 1.50 -7.29
CA LEU A 52 5.39 1.78 -6.70
C LEU A 52 4.31 0.87 -7.29
N ILE A 53 4.34 0.63 -8.59
CA ILE A 53 3.40 -0.27 -9.26
C ILE A 53 3.56 -1.70 -8.73
N VAL A 54 4.79 -2.17 -8.62
CA VAL A 54 5.07 -3.52 -8.08
C VAL A 54 4.59 -3.64 -6.63
N LEU A 55 4.85 -2.63 -5.82
CA LEU A 55 4.39 -2.60 -4.42
C LEU A 55 2.86 -2.59 -4.32
N SER A 56 2.20 -1.80 -5.16
CA SER A 56 0.75 -1.76 -5.24
C SER A 56 0.19 -3.17 -5.52
N ASP A 57 0.75 -3.86 -6.50
CA ASP A 57 0.33 -5.21 -6.85
C ASP A 57 0.65 -6.22 -5.75
N THR A 58 1.86 -6.14 -5.19
CA THR A 58 2.34 -7.09 -4.18
C THR A 58 1.49 -7.06 -2.91
N PHE A 59 1.13 -5.87 -2.44
CA PHE A 59 0.40 -5.70 -1.19
C PHE A 59 -1.09 -5.45 -1.39
N GLY A 60 -1.55 -5.33 -2.62
CA GLY A 60 -2.96 -5.05 -2.89
C GLY A 60 -3.41 -3.70 -2.36
N VAL A 61 -2.57 -2.68 -2.48
CA VAL A 61 -2.87 -1.31 -2.05
C VAL A 61 -2.83 -0.36 -3.22
N SER A 62 -3.50 0.79 -3.10
CA SER A 62 -3.48 1.81 -4.15
C SER A 62 -2.15 2.57 -4.17
N LEU A 63 -1.82 3.15 -5.32
CA LEU A 63 -0.69 4.08 -5.42
C LEU A 63 -0.91 5.30 -4.51
N ASP A 64 -2.13 5.80 -4.43
CA ASP A 64 -2.48 6.91 -3.54
C ASP A 64 -2.17 6.58 -2.08
N PHE A 65 -2.47 5.36 -1.64
CA PHE A 65 -2.15 4.94 -0.28
C PHE A 65 -0.63 4.96 -0.05
N LEU A 66 0.14 4.40 -0.99
CA LEU A 66 1.60 4.33 -0.84
C LEU A 66 2.24 5.72 -0.80
N VAL A 67 1.80 6.61 -1.67
CA VAL A 67 2.44 7.93 -1.86
C VAL A 67 1.95 8.96 -0.86
N ILE A 68 0.65 9.06 -0.66
CA ILE A 68 0.04 10.12 0.14
C ILE A 68 -0.83 9.63 1.28
N GLY A 69 -0.95 8.32 1.47
CA GLY A 69 -1.70 7.73 2.58
C GLY A 69 -3.21 7.77 2.44
N ARG A 70 -3.74 8.07 1.26
CA ARG A 70 -5.18 8.09 1.01
C ARG A 70 -5.68 6.74 0.53
N GLY A 71 -6.91 6.41 0.85
CA GLY A 71 -7.59 5.24 0.34
C GLY A 71 -7.35 3.96 1.12
N GLY A 72 -6.44 3.96 2.08
CA GLY A 72 -6.11 2.76 2.85
C GLY A 72 -5.61 1.61 1.98
N ASN A 73 -5.60 0.39 2.52
CA ASN A 73 -5.24 -0.79 1.74
C ASN A 73 -6.47 -1.30 0.98
N VAL A 74 -6.24 -2.24 0.03
CA VAL A 74 -7.30 -2.76 -0.82
C VAL A 74 -8.37 -3.48 0.01
N SER A 75 -8.00 -4.15 1.09
CA SER A 75 -8.97 -4.82 1.97
C SER A 75 -9.97 -3.83 2.55
N GLU A 76 -9.51 -2.71 3.10
CA GLU A 76 -10.39 -1.65 3.61
C GLU A 76 -11.27 -1.09 2.50
N THR A 77 -10.70 -0.86 1.32
CA THR A 77 -11.44 -0.35 0.17
C THR A 77 -12.54 -1.33 -0.24
N LYS A 78 -12.22 -2.63 -0.30
CA LYS A 78 -13.21 -3.65 -0.61
C LYS A 78 -14.33 -3.69 0.43
N ASP A 79 -14.00 -3.61 1.71
CA ASP A 79 -14.99 -3.59 2.78
C ASP A 79 -15.91 -2.39 2.68
N ARG A 80 -15.37 -1.22 2.37
CA ARG A 80 -16.16 0.00 2.17
C ARG A 80 -17.07 -0.11 0.95
N LEU A 81 -16.56 -0.65 -0.15
CA LEU A 81 -17.35 -0.87 -1.36
C LEU A 81 -18.46 -1.88 -1.09
N GLN A 82 -18.17 -2.96 -0.36
CA GLN A 82 -19.18 -3.94 -0.01
C GLN A 82 -20.28 -3.33 0.85
N SER A 83 -19.92 -2.50 1.82
CA SER A 83 -20.88 -1.78 2.64
C SER A 83 -21.80 -0.87 1.82
N LEU A 84 -21.22 -0.17 0.82
CA LEU A 84 -21.99 0.67 -0.09
C LEU A 84 -22.94 -0.15 -0.95
N ILE A 85 -22.46 -1.29 -1.49
CA ILE A 85 -23.28 -2.18 -2.29
C ILE A 85 -24.44 -2.74 -1.45
N ASP A 86 -24.16 -3.17 -0.23
CA ASP A 86 -25.19 -3.68 0.68
C ASP A 86 -26.23 -2.62 1.01
N GLY A 87 -25.78 -1.38 1.23
CA GLY A 87 -26.69 -0.24 1.48
C GLY A 87 -27.58 0.05 0.28
N LEU A 88 -27.01 0.02 -0.93
CA LEU A 88 -27.77 0.23 -2.16
C LEU A 88 -28.76 -0.90 -2.41
N ALA A 89 -28.36 -2.14 -2.16
CA ALA A 89 -29.24 -3.31 -2.29
C ALA A 89 -30.41 -3.22 -1.32
N ALA A 90 -30.19 -2.82 -0.07
CA ALA A 90 -31.23 -2.61 0.92
C ALA A 90 -32.23 -1.53 0.49
N LEU A 91 -31.71 -0.40 -0.07
CA LEU A 91 -32.58 0.66 -0.61
C LEU A 91 -33.43 0.14 -1.77
N LYS A 92 -32.83 -0.62 -2.67
CA LYS A 92 -33.54 -1.18 -3.82
C LYS A 92 -34.67 -2.13 -3.38
N GLU A 93 -34.41 -2.93 -2.38
CA GLU A 93 -35.41 -3.86 -1.83
C GLU A 93 -36.56 -3.14 -1.13
N SER A 94 -36.30 -1.96 -0.55
CA SER A 94 -37.29 -1.18 0.14
C SER A 94 -38.16 -0.33 -0.79
N LEU A 95 -37.80 -0.22 -2.03
CA LEU A 95 -38.55 0.50 -3.05
C LEU A 95 -39.56 -0.43 -3.72
#